data_7e2444531aad38a19f0e5d35974b09a0
#
_entry.id   7e2444531aad38a19f0e5d35974b09a0
#
_cell.length_a   1.000
_cell.length_b   1.000
_cell.length_c   1.000
_cell.angle_alpha   90.00
_cell.angle_beta   90.00
_cell.angle_gamma   90.00
#
_symmetry.space_group_name_H-M   'P 1'
#
loop_
_entity.id
_entity.type
_entity.pdbx_description
1 polymer ?
#
loop_
_entity_poly.entity_id
_entity_poly.type
_entity_poly.pdbx_seq_one_letter_code
_entity_poly.pdbx_strand_id
1 'polypeptide(L)'
;MLIKRYWILFLLFITHLSYAGEFGNYCLLSLSEGRFLKTDCSVNANYQGKEYCFGSEVSKEIFLKTPDEFIKKAAVFYEKNKEADRKKISQEDLLKEIKSPDCDFSNKDLGYLDMNGLDLSHCKMLNTSVFGANLIGANLANSNMQRAYLNLARLEKANFSGANLTEATIFQAIFGETNFKGANLTRARVIGTLGAVNMSGA
;
A
#
# COMPACT_ATOMS: atom_id res chain seq x y z
N MET A 1 -13.57 35.67 -58.35
CA MET A 1 -13.75 34.29 -57.93
C MET A 1 -12.80 34.05 -56.71
N LEU A 2 -13.34 34.22 -55.52
CA LEU A 2 -12.60 34.26 -54.24
C LEU A 2 -12.68 32.87 -53.59
N ILE A 3 -11.52 32.21 -53.50
CA ILE A 3 -11.44 30.92 -52.78
C ILE A 3 -11.09 31.25 -51.32
N LYS A 4 -12.07 31.09 -50.44
CA LYS A 4 -11.85 31.17 -48.97
C LYS A 4 -11.11 29.94 -48.48
N ARG A 5 -9.87 30.13 -48.02
CA ARG A 5 -9.10 29.15 -47.30
C ARG A 5 -9.67 29.09 -45.85
N TYR A 6 -10.38 28.00 -45.49
CA TYR A 6 -10.68 27.67 -44.12
C TYR A 6 -9.43 27.04 -43.48
N TRP A 7 -8.82 27.76 -42.56
CA TRP A 7 -7.86 27.20 -41.62
C TRP A 7 -8.65 26.47 -40.55
N ILE A 8 -8.62 25.15 -40.60
CA ILE A 8 -9.11 24.31 -39.52
C ILE A 8 -7.99 24.28 -38.47
N LEU A 9 -8.16 25.03 -37.41
CA LEU A 9 -7.38 24.91 -36.19
C LEU A 9 -7.69 23.54 -35.59
N PHE A 10 -6.83 22.57 -35.84
CA PHE A 10 -6.79 21.33 -35.06
C PHE A 10 -6.24 21.68 -33.70
N LEU A 11 -7.11 21.99 -32.74
CA LEU A 11 -6.81 21.99 -31.31
C LEU A 11 -6.45 20.53 -30.93
N LEU A 12 -5.17 20.22 -30.98
CA LEU A 12 -4.64 19.06 -30.29
C LEU A 12 -4.95 19.21 -28.80
N PHE A 13 -6.07 18.65 -28.38
CA PHE A 13 -6.24 18.25 -27.00
C PHE A 13 -5.17 17.20 -26.72
N ILE A 14 -4.01 17.65 -26.24
CA ILE A 14 -3.09 16.78 -25.54
C ILE A 14 -3.81 16.42 -24.24
N THR A 15 -4.62 15.36 -24.31
CA THR A 15 -4.99 14.65 -23.11
C THR A 15 -3.66 14.24 -22.48
N HIS A 16 -3.34 14.80 -21.32
CA HIS A 16 -2.34 14.23 -20.46
C HIS A 16 -2.84 12.83 -20.10
N LEU A 17 -2.51 11.85 -20.96
CA LEU A 17 -2.44 10.48 -20.49
C LEU A 17 -1.38 10.53 -19.38
N SER A 18 -1.83 10.44 -18.14
CA SER A 18 -0.94 10.10 -17.05
C SER A 18 -0.38 8.73 -17.40
N TYR A 19 0.81 8.72 -18.00
CA TYR A 19 1.55 7.49 -18.21
C TYR A 19 1.81 6.94 -16.81
N ALA A 20 1.12 5.86 -16.47
CA ALA A 20 1.52 5.08 -15.33
C ALA A 20 2.91 4.52 -15.64
N GLY A 21 3.85 4.70 -14.73
CA GLY A 21 5.18 4.08 -14.87
C GLY A 21 5.05 2.55 -14.97
N GLU A 22 6.09 1.91 -15.45
CA GLU A 22 6.17 0.44 -15.47
C GLU A 22 5.78 -0.11 -14.08
N PHE A 23 5.12 -1.24 -14.04
CA PHE A 23 4.58 -1.83 -12.82
C PHE A 23 3.53 -0.99 -12.09
N GLY A 24 2.73 -0.17 -12.80
CA GLY A 24 1.57 0.51 -12.22
C GLY A 24 1.90 1.51 -11.11
N ASN A 25 3.00 2.26 -11.25
CA ASN A 25 3.50 3.24 -10.26
C ASN A 25 3.95 2.64 -8.92
N TYR A 26 4.27 1.36 -8.87
CA TYR A 26 4.94 0.81 -7.69
C TYR A 26 6.43 1.15 -7.69
N CYS A 27 6.98 1.38 -6.50
CA CYS A 27 8.42 1.56 -6.32
C CYS A 27 9.18 0.31 -6.78
N LEU A 28 10.01 0.46 -7.82
CA LEU A 28 10.73 -0.67 -8.40
C LEU A 28 11.64 -1.37 -7.38
N LEU A 29 12.35 -0.60 -6.55
CA LEU A 29 13.22 -1.17 -5.52
C LEU A 29 12.42 -2.03 -4.55
N SER A 30 11.25 -1.55 -4.10
CA SER A 30 10.38 -2.31 -3.20
C SER A 30 9.83 -3.57 -3.84
N LEU A 31 9.45 -3.51 -5.13
CA LEU A 31 9.04 -4.70 -5.89
C LEU A 31 10.17 -5.73 -5.98
N SER A 32 11.40 -5.30 -6.23
CA SER A 32 12.56 -6.20 -6.29
C SER A 32 12.87 -6.88 -4.95
N GLU A 33 12.40 -6.30 -3.85
CA GLU A 33 12.47 -6.82 -2.49
C GLU A 33 11.21 -7.61 -2.07
N GLY A 34 10.31 -7.85 -3.01
CA GLY A 34 9.08 -8.61 -2.76
C GLY A 34 7.98 -7.83 -2.05
N ARG A 35 7.90 -6.51 -2.28
CA ARG A 35 6.91 -5.64 -1.61
C ARG A 35 6.23 -4.71 -2.61
N PHE A 36 4.93 -4.52 -2.45
CA PHE A 36 4.18 -3.49 -3.14
C PHE A 36 4.23 -2.17 -2.35
N LEU A 37 4.93 -1.17 -2.86
CA LEU A 37 4.91 0.20 -2.36
C LEU A 37 4.50 1.12 -3.49
N LYS A 38 3.27 1.59 -3.47
CA LYS A 38 2.75 2.53 -4.46
C LYS A 38 3.36 3.90 -4.25
N THR A 39 3.66 4.60 -5.34
CA THR A 39 4.21 5.96 -5.34
C THR A 39 3.34 6.86 -6.21
N ASP A 40 3.54 8.17 -6.11
CA ASP A 40 2.98 9.15 -7.04
C ASP A 40 3.84 9.33 -8.31
N CYS A 41 4.95 8.56 -8.38
CA CYS A 41 5.94 8.62 -9.46
C CYS A 41 6.64 9.98 -9.62
N SER A 42 6.59 10.85 -8.62
CA SER A 42 7.33 12.13 -8.62
C SER A 42 8.85 11.91 -8.68
N VAL A 43 9.31 10.81 -8.09
CA VAL A 43 10.68 10.31 -8.24
C VAL A 43 10.69 9.17 -9.24
N ASN A 44 11.28 9.40 -10.41
CA ASN A 44 11.32 8.43 -11.49
C ASN A 44 12.66 8.38 -12.21
N ALA A 45 12.87 7.35 -13.02
CA ALA A 45 13.96 7.25 -13.96
C ALA A 45 13.49 6.59 -15.26
N ASN A 46 13.98 7.10 -16.39
CA ASN A 46 13.81 6.44 -17.67
C ASN A 46 15.00 5.52 -17.93
N TYR A 47 14.72 4.26 -18.19
CA TYR A 47 15.74 3.27 -18.55
C TYR A 47 15.23 2.41 -19.70
N GLN A 48 15.97 2.32 -20.78
CA GLN A 48 15.61 1.62 -22.02
C GLN A 48 14.23 2.02 -22.57
N GLY A 49 13.89 3.32 -22.50
CA GLY A 49 12.62 3.86 -22.99
C GLY A 49 11.40 3.60 -22.11
N LYS A 50 11.58 3.06 -20.91
CA LYS A 50 10.54 2.77 -19.92
C LYS A 50 10.74 3.62 -18.69
N GLU A 51 9.63 4.12 -18.12
CA GLU A 51 9.64 4.90 -16.88
C GLU A 51 9.44 4.01 -15.67
N TYR A 52 10.30 4.15 -14.68
CA TYR A 52 10.25 3.42 -13.41
C TYR A 52 10.10 4.39 -12.25
N CYS A 53 9.19 4.09 -11.34
CA CYS A 53 8.86 4.92 -10.18
C CYS A 53 9.61 4.47 -8.93
N PHE A 54 9.92 5.43 -8.04
CA PHE A 54 10.63 5.17 -6.79
C PHE A 54 9.97 5.92 -5.63
N GLY A 55 10.09 5.38 -4.43
CA GLY A 55 9.59 6.03 -3.22
C GLY A 55 10.53 7.13 -2.68
N SER A 56 11.76 7.24 -3.21
CA SER A 56 12.73 8.25 -2.81
C SER A 56 13.88 8.34 -3.82
N GLU A 57 14.61 9.47 -3.82
CA GLU A 57 15.83 9.63 -4.64
C GLU A 57 16.89 8.57 -4.30
N VAL A 58 17.02 8.19 -3.03
CA VAL A 58 17.94 7.13 -2.60
C VAL A 58 17.61 5.80 -3.28
N SER A 59 16.33 5.44 -3.36
CA SER A 59 15.88 4.22 -4.04
C SER A 59 16.21 4.24 -5.53
N LYS A 60 16.07 5.40 -6.17
CA LYS A 60 16.43 5.62 -7.57
C LYS A 60 17.95 5.50 -7.79
N GLU A 61 18.76 6.11 -6.93
CA GLU A 61 20.22 6.00 -7.02
C GLU A 61 20.72 4.55 -6.86
N ILE A 62 20.11 3.78 -5.97
CA ILE A 62 20.42 2.36 -5.81
C ILE A 62 20.08 1.60 -7.09
N PHE A 63 18.92 1.83 -7.67
CA PHE A 63 18.48 1.21 -8.92
C PHE A 63 19.47 1.50 -10.06
N LEU A 64 19.91 2.75 -10.21
CA LEU A 64 20.78 3.17 -11.33
C LEU A 64 22.15 2.47 -11.33
N LYS A 65 22.55 1.82 -10.24
CA LYS A 65 23.80 1.03 -10.17
C LYS A 65 23.73 -0.29 -10.94
N THR A 66 22.59 -0.98 -10.86
CA THR A 66 22.38 -2.28 -11.51
C THR A 66 20.91 -2.42 -11.99
N PRO A 67 20.47 -1.61 -12.99
CA PRO A 67 19.04 -1.54 -13.35
C PRO A 67 18.44 -2.88 -13.76
N ASP A 68 19.15 -3.64 -14.59
CA ASP A 68 18.64 -4.91 -15.14
C ASP A 68 18.37 -5.95 -14.04
N GLU A 69 19.21 -5.98 -13.00
CA GLU A 69 19.03 -6.89 -11.87
C GLU A 69 17.74 -6.57 -11.09
N PHE A 70 17.52 -5.27 -10.79
CA PHE A 70 16.34 -4.82 -10.09
C PHE A 70 15.07 -5.01 -10.91
N ILE A 71 15.10 -4.70 -12.21
CA ILE A 71 13.98 -4.90 -13.13
C ILE A 71 13.59 -6.38 -13.18
N LYS A 72 14.57 -7.28 -13.34
CA LYS A 72 14.32 -8.72 -13.38
C LYS A 72 13.65 -9.23 -12.11
N LYS A 73 14.16 -8.85 -10.94
CA LYS A 73 13.59 -9.24 -9.64
C LYS A 73 12.17 -8.68 -9.46
N ALA A 74 11.99 -7.39 -9.78
CA ALA A 74 10.70 -6.72 -9.69
C ALA A 74 9.66 -7.36 -10.62
N ALA A 75 10.04 -7.66 -11.87
CA ALA A 75 9.15 -8.29 -12.84
C ALA A 75 8.69 -9.68 -12.39
N VAL A 76 9.59 -10.51 -11.90
CA VAL A 76 9.24 -11.84 -11.37
C VAL A 76 8.25 -11.74 -10.21
N PHE A 77 8.49 -10.82 -9.27
CA PHE A 77 7.59 -10.60 -8.15
C PHE A 77 6.24 -10.04 -8.61
N TYR A 78 6.25 -8.99 -9.46
CA TYR A 78 5.06 -8.32 -9.96
C TYR A 78 4.17 -9.29 -10.75
N GLU A 79 4.72 -10.01 -11.72
CA GLU A 79 3.97 -10.97 -12.53
C GLU A 79 3.32 -12.08 -11.70
N LYS A 80 4.04 -12.58 -10.70
CA LYS A 80 3.52 -13.60 -9.78
C LYS A 80 2.39 -13.08 -8.88
N ASN A 81 2.38 -11.79 -8.58
CA ASN A 81 1.53 -11.19 -7.56
C ASN A 81 0.65 -10.04 -8.10
N LYS A 82 0.67 -9.73 -9.41
CA LYS A 82 -0.08 -8.61 -10.01
C LYS A 82 -1.60 -8.77 -9.89
N GLU A 83 -2.10 -10.00 -9.85
CA GLU A 83 -3.51 -10.28 -9.54
C GLU A 83 -3.87 -9.96 -8.09
N ALA A 84 -2.84 -9.81 -7.24
CA ALA A 84 -2.95 -9.23 -5.91
C ALA A 84 -2.88 -7.68 -5.94
N ASP A 85 -3.08 -7.03 -7.08
CA ASP A 85 -3.31 -5.59 -7.13
C ASP A 85 -4.58 -5.35 -6.31
N ARG A 86 -4.37 -4.85 -5.09
CA ARG A 86 -5.40 -4.82 -4.07
C ARG A 86 -6.59 -4.05 -4.59
N LYS A 87 -7.71 -4.75 -4.77
CA LYS A 87 -8.95 -4.10 -5.14
C LYS A 87 -9.29 -3.06 -4.09
N LYS A 88 -9.29 -1.78 -4.47
CA LYS A 88 -9.77 -0.73 -3.60
C LYS A 88 -11.26 -0.94 -3.33
N ILE A 89 -11.65 -0.86 -2.07
CA ILE A 89 -13.06 -0.94 -1.67
C ILE A 89 -13.55 0.40 -1.16
N SER A 90 -14.85 0.59 -1.23
CA SER A 90 -15.51 1.78 -0.70
C SER A 90 -15.72 1.66 0.82
N GLN A 91 -16.02 2.79 1.47
CA GLN A 91 -16.43 2.79 2.87
C GLN A 91 -17.71 1.97 3.09
N GLU A 92 -18.62 1.99 2.14
CA GLU A 92 -19.86 1.20 2.18
C GLU A 92 -19.58 -0.30 2.12
N ASP A 93 -18.73 -0.74 1.18
CA ASP A 93 -18.33 -2.14 1.06
C ASP A 93 -17.58 -2.64 2.30
N LEU A 94 -16.73 -1.79 2.91
CA LEU A 94 -16.08 -2.10 4.17
C LEU A 94 -17.12 -2.42 5.26
N LEU A 95 -18.10 -1.51 5.45
CA LEU A 95 -19.13 -1.67 6.50
C LEU A 95 -20.06 -2.85 6.25
N LYS A 96 -20.22 -3.26 5.00
CA LYS A 96 -20.96 -4.47 4.61
C LYS A 96 -20.14 -5.73 4.91
N GLU A 97 -18.88 -5.75 4.52
CA GLU A 97 -17.99 -6.91 4.68
C GLU A 97 -17.72 -7.25 6.15
N ILE A 98 -17.57 -6.25 7.03
CA ILE A 98 -17.40 -6.47 8.48
C ILE A 98 -18.54 -7.28 9.08
N LYS A 99 -19.75 -7.15 8.53
CA LYS A 99 -20.93 -7.90 9.00
C LYS A 99 -21.02 -9.31 8.39
N SER A 100 -20.14 -9.63 7.44
CA SER A 100 -20.08 -10.96 6.85
C SER A 100 -19.49 -11.96 7.85
N PRO A 101 -20.01 -13.18 7.93
CA PRO A 101 -19.44 -14.24 8.76
C PRO A 101 -17.98 -14.56 8.44
N ASP A 102 -17.59 -14.37 7.18
CA ASP A 102 -16.23 -14.65 6.74
C ASP A 102 -15.27 -13.47 6.93
N CYS A 103 -15.76 -12.24 7.01
CA CYS A 103 -15.00 -10.99 7.15
C CYS A 103 -13.63 -11.08 6.44
N ASP A 104 -13.61 -11.03 5.09
CA ASP A 104 -12.39 -11.23 4.32
C ASP A 104 -11.99 -9.99 3.51
N PHE A 105 -10.94 -9.33 3.99
CA PHE A 105 -10.28 -8.20 3.33
C PHE A 105 -8.95 -8.58 2.69
N SER A 106 -8.63 -9.87 2.57
CA SER A 106 -7.37 -10.31 1.99
C SER A 106 -7.19 -9.75 0.59
N ASN A 107 -6.00 -9.21 0.31
CA ASN A 107 -5.63 -8.57 -0.94
C ASN A 107 -6.52 -7.36 -1.33
N LYS A 108 -7.18 -6.72 -0.39
CA LYS A 108 -7.96 -5.50 -0.63
C LYS A 108 -7.19 -4.25 -0.19
N ASP A 109 -7.50 -3.11 -0.81
CA ASP A 109 -7.00 -1.79 -0.43
C ASP A 109 -8.07 -1.03 0.35
N LEU A 110 -7.82 -0.86 1.64
CA LEU A 110 -8.63 -0.09 2.60
C LEU A 110 -7.93 1.24 2.93
N GLY A 111 -7.02 1.68 2.08
CA GLY A 111 -6.27 2.91 2.32
C GLY A 111 -7.19 4.12 2.47
N TYR A 112 -6.90 4.94 3.50
CA TYR A 112 -7.64 6.16 3.86
C TYR A 112 -9.09 5.95 4.29
N LEU A 113 -9.55 4.71 4.49
CA LEU A 113 -10.88 4.45 5.02
C LEU A 113 -10.96 4.78 6.51
N ASP A 114 -12.15 5.17 6.95
CA ASP A 114 -12.44 5.36 8.36
C ASP A 114 -12.91 4.05 9.01
N MET A 115 -12.07 3.52 9.88
CA MET A 115 -12.31 2.31 10.64
C MET A 115 -12.29 2.57 12.15
N ASN A 116 -12.49 3.84 12.54
CA ASN A 116 -12.51 4.25 13.96
C ASN A 116 -13.53 3.43 14.74
N GLY A 117 -13.06 2.78 15.81
CA GLY A 117 -13.88 1.99 16.72
C GLY A 117 -14.55 0.76 16.11
N LEU A 118 -14.23 0.39 14.86
CA LEU A 118 -14.82 -0.78 14.22
C LEU A 118 -14.27 -2.08 14.81
N ASP A 119 -15.13 -3.11 14.85
CA ASP A 119 -14.72 -4.46 15.22
C ASP A 119 -14.29 -5.25 13.97
N LEU A 120 -12.99 -5.48 13.86
CA LEU A 120 -12.32 -6.23 12.82
C LEU A 120 -11.65 -7.50 13.38
N SER A 121 -12.04 -7.88 14.62
CA SER A 121 -11.50 -9.06 15.26
C SER A 121 -11.81 -10.32 14.44
N HIS A 122 -10.85 -11.23 14.37
CA HIS A 122 -10.94 -12.45 13.57
C HIS A 122 -11.06 -12.27 12.06
N CYS A 123 -11.02 -11.01 11.54
CA CYS A 123 -11.04 -10.77 10.11
C CYS A 123 -9.77 -11.29 9.43
N LYS A 124 -9.93 -11.80 8.23
CA LYS A 124 -8.85 -12.17 7.33
C LYS A 124 -8.38 -10.91 6.61
N MET A 125 -7.14 -10.51 6.84
CA MET A 125 -6.57 -9.29 6.27
C MET A 125 -5.16 -9.59 5.67
N LEU A 126 -5.00 -10.79 5.13
CA LEU A 126 -3.74 -11.20 4.49
C LEU A 126 -3.40 -10.24 3.34
N ASN A 127 -2.19 -9.69 3.35
CA ASN A 127 -1.72 -8.78 2.30
C ASN A 127 -2.65 -7.57 2.06
N THR A 128 -3.41 -7.14 3.06
CA THR A 128 -4.32 -5.98 2.99
C THR A 128 -3.52 -4.69 3.14
N SER A 129 -3.90 -3.63 2.41
CA SER A 129 -3.42 -2.29 2.64
C SER A 129 -4.40 -1.51 3.51
N VAL A 130 -3.92 -0.98 4.62
CA VAL A 130 -4.60 0.04 5.45
C VAL A 130 -3.77 1.33 5.49
N PHE A 131 -3.11 1.65 4.38
CA PHE A 131 -2.27 2.84 4.24
C PHE A 131 -3.05 4.11 4.58
N GLY A 132 -2.55 4.90 5.54
CA GLY A 132 -3.19 6.16 5.95
C GLY A 132 -4.61 6.03 6.51
N ALA A 133 -5.06 4.81 6.81
CA ALA A 133 -6.41 4.58 7.34
C ALA A 133 -6.54 5.05 8.79
N ASN A 134 -7.76 5.40 9.18
CA ASN A 134 -8.09 5.74 10.56
C ASN A 134 -8.54 4.48 11.30
N LEU A 135 -7.66 3.92 12.12
CA LEU A 135 -7.90 2.72 12.95
C LEU A 135 -7.97 3.04 14.45
N ILE A 136 -8.23 4.31 14.81
CA ILE A 136 -8.31 4.72 16.21
C ILE A 136 -9.34 3.87 16.94
N GLY A 137 -8.93 3.23 18.04
CA GLY A 137 -9.82 2.40 18.86
C GLY A 137 -10.40 1.17 18.14
N ALA A 138 -9.98 0.85 16.93
CA ALA A 138 -10.44 -0.33 16.22
C ALA A 138 -10.00 -1.62 16.94
N ASN A 139 -10.87 -2.62 16.94
CA ASN A 139 -10.56 -3.94 17.47
C ASN A 139 -10.10 -4.88 16.35
N LEU A 140 -8.80 -5.20 16.32
CA LEU A 140 -8.17 -6.14 15.39
C LEU A 140 -7.61 -7.37 16.12
N ALA A 141 -8.15 -7.66 17.30
CA ALA A 141 -7.71 -8.80 18.10
C ALA A 141 -7.89 -10.11 17.31
N ASN A 142 -6.85 -10.96 17.33
CA ASN A 142 -6.80 -12.24 16.63
C ASN A 142 -7.00 -12.19 15.11
N SER A 143 -6.99 -11.00 14.47
CA SER A 143 -7.06 -10.88 13.02
C SER A 143 -5.82 -11.44 12.34
N ASN A 144 -5.97 -11.93 11.11
CA ASN A 144 -4.84 -12.36 10.29
C ASN A 144 -4.40 -11.22 9.37
N MET A 145 -3.39 -10.47 9.79
CA MET A 145 -2.80 -9.34 9.05
C MET A 145 -1.41 -9.65 8.50
N GLN A 146 -1.13 -10.91 8.22
CA GLN A 146 0.14 -11.29 7.63
C GLN A 146 0.39 -10.50 6.34
N ARG A 147 1.60 -9.92 6.19
CA ARG A 147 1.99 -9.05 5.07
C ARG A 147 1.12 -7.80 4.88
N ALA A 148 0.37 -7.39 5.88
CA ALA A 148 -0.41 -6.16 5.80
C ALA A 148 0.48 -4.91 5.77
N TYR A 149 -0.05 -3.83 5.16
CA TYR A 149 0.62 -2.52 5.06
C TYR A 149 -0.14 -1.50 5.89
N LEU A 150 0.47 -1.11 7.02
CA LEU A 150 -0.11 -0.16 7.98
C LEU A 150 0.63 1.18 7.97
N ASN A 151 1.30 1.52 6.85
CA ASN A 151 2.08 2.75 6.77
C ASN A 151 1.17 3.97 6.90
N LEU A 152 1.60 4.98 7.65
CA LEU A 152 0.88 6.23 7.92
C LEU A 152 -0.50 6.04 8.58
N ALA A 153 -0.86 4.83 9.01
CA ALA A 153 -2.13 4.58 9.67
C ALA A 153 -2.17 5.21 11.06
N ARG A 154 -3.36 5.62 11.47
CA ARG A 154 -3.65 6.08 12.82
C ARG A 154 -4.14 4.90 13.64
N LEU A 155 -3.33 4.49 14.64
CA LEU A 155 -3.53 3.26 15.40
C LEU A 155 -3.78 3.53 16.89
N GLU A 156 -4.00 4.80 17.28
CA GLU A 156 -4.20 5.17 18.69
C GLU A 156 -5.33 4.34 19.31
N LYS A 157 -5.05 3.71 20.44
CA LYS A 157 -5.99 2.83 21.17
C LYS A 157 -6.47 1.60 20.39
N ALA A 158 -5.91 1.31 19.22
CA ALA A 158 -6.26 0.10 18.49
C ALA A 158 -5.79 -1.15 19.24
N ASN A 159 -6.57 -2.21 19.13
CA ASN A 159 -6.30 -3.49 19.79
C ASN A 159 -5.87 -4.54 18.77
N PHE A 160 -4.59 -4.89 18.74
CA PHE A 160 -4.00 -5.96 17.94
C PHE A 160 -3.63 -7.19 18.76
N SER A 161 -4.23 -7.36 19.96
CA SER A 161 -3.86 -8.48 20.82
C SER A 161 -4.07 -9.82 20.12
N GLY A 162 -3.04 -10.67 20.11
CA GLY A 162 -3.08 -11.97 19.43
C GLY A 162 -3.13 -11.92 17.90
N ALA A 163 -3.09 -10.75 17.29
CA ALA A 163 -3.11 -10.64 15.81
C ALA A 163 -1.85 -11.22 15.17
N ASN A 164 -2.01 -11.80 13.99
CA ASN A 164 -0.88 -12.25 13.18
C ASN A 164 -0.41 -11.14 12.23
N LEU A 165 0.67 -10.48 12.59
CA LEU A 165 1.32 -9.41 11.81
C LEU A 165 2.65 -9.86 11.17
N THR A 166 2.83 -11.18 10.97
CA THR A 166 4.01 -11.72 10.34
C THR A 166 4.30 -11.02 9.00
N GLU A 167 5.53 -10.54 8.81
CA GLU A 167 5.97 -9.83 7.62
C GLU A 167 5.19 -8.52 7.32
N ALA A 168 4.39 -8.01 8.24
CA ALA A 168 3.69 -6.73 8.07
C ALA A 168 4.68 -5.55 8.02
N THR A 169 4.27 -4.48 7.36
CA THR A 169 5.04 -3.22 7.30
C THR A 169 4.27 -2.11 7.99
N ILE A 170 4.89 -1.51 9.01
CA ILE A 170 4.34 -0.42 9.81
C ILE A 170 5.36 0.71 9.79
N PHE A 171 5.20 1.63 8.85
CA PHE A 171 6.11 2.76 8.66
C PHE A 171 5.38 4.07 8.97
N GLN A 172 5.95 4.91 9.84
CA GLN A 172 5.39 6.21 10.23
C GLN A 172 3.92 6.16 10.70
N ALA A 173 3.48 5.03 11.25
CA ALA A 173 2.17 4.94 11.86
C ALA A 173 2.15 5.68 13.21
N ILE A 174 1.00 6.20 13.58
CA ILE A 174 0.82 6.89 14.86
C ILE A 174 0.27 5.89 15.87
N PHE A 175 1.08 5.55 16.86
CA PHE A 175 0.68 4.78 18.03
C PHE A 175 0.29 5.72 19.17
N GLY A 176 -0.65 5.31 19.96
CA GLY A 176 -1.01 5.98 21.19
C GLY A 176 -1.85 5.00 21.99
N GLU A 177 -1.26 4.37 23.01
CA GLU A 177 -1.93 3.31 23.78
C GLU A 177 -2.32 2.08 22.92
N THR A 178 -1.69 1.88 21.76
CA THR A 178 -1.94 0.71 20.91
C THR A 178 -1.53 -0.57 21.64
N ASN A 179 -2.37 -1.60 21.56
CA ASN A 179 -2.16 -2.86 22.24
C ASN A 179 -1.75 -3.96 21.25
N PHE A 180 -0.49 -4.43 21.32
CA PHE A 180 0.03 -5.58 20.57
C PHE A 180 0.28 -6.80 21.46
N LYS A 181 -0.34 -6.86 22.64
CA LYS A 181 -0.12 -7.97 23.56
C LYS A 181 -0.31 -9.33 22.89
N GLY A 182 0.74 -10.16 22.87
CA GLY A 182 0.70 -11.50 22.28
C GLY A 182 0.55 -11.52 20.74
N ALA A 183 0.70 -10.39 20.06
CA ALA A 183 0.67 -10.35 18.60
C ALA A 183 1.92 -11.02 18.02
N ASN A 184 1.79 -11.72 16.90
CA ASN A 184 2.92 -12.26 16.18
C ASN A 184 3.50 -11.22 15.20
N LEU A 185 4.62 -10.62 15.56
CA LEU A 185 5.35 -9.64 14.76
C LEU A 185 6.60 -10.23 14.05
N THR A 186 6.65 -11.55 13.88
CA THR A 186 7.78 -12.22 13.23
C THR A 186 8.08 -11.59 11.86
N ARG A 187 9.30 -11.11 11.66
CA ARG A 187 9.75 -10.41 10.44
C ARG A 187 8.94 -9.16 10.09
N ALA A 188 8.10 -8.64 10.97
CA ALA A 188 7.45 -7.37 10.77
C ALA A 188 8.47 -6.23 10.75
N ARG A 189 8.22 -5.20 9.94
CA ARG A 189 9.07 -4.01 9.85
C ARG A 189 8.33 -2.84 10.49
N VAL A 190 8.79 -2.45 11.67
CA VAL A 190 8.22 -1.33 12.45
C VAL A 190 9.25 -0.21 12.49
N ILE A 191 9.01 0.89 11.78
CA ILE A 191 9.99 1.97 11.59
C ILE A 191 9.32 3.34 11.71
N GLY A 192 9.95 4.26 12.46
CA GLY A 192 9.54 5.66 12.50
C GLY A 192 8.14 5.91 13.05
N THR A 193 7.68 5.04 13.94
CA THR A 193 6.36 5.16 14.59
C THR A 193 6.42 6.10 15.80
N LEU A 194 5.30 6.71 16.16
CA LEU A 194 5.17 7.66 17.26
C LEU A 194 4.16 7.16 18.31
N GLY A 195 4.52 7.31 19.58
CA GLY A 195 3.64 7.05 20.73
C GLY A 195 3.93 5.78 21.51
N ALA A 196 3.24 5.62 22.64
CA ALA A 196 3.38 4.48 23.51
C ALA A 196 2.63 3.24 22.97
N VAL A 197 3.22 2.07 23.16
CA VAL A 197 2.64 0.79 22.75
C VAL A 197 2.79 -0.26 23.83
N ASN A 198 1.84 -1.18 23.91
CA ASN A 198 1.96 -2.39 24.71
C ASN A 198 2.40 -3.55 23.82
N MET A 199 3.63 -4.03 23.97
CA MET A 199 4.21 -5.14 23.22
C MET A 199 4.47 -6.38 24.10
N SER A 200 3.83 -6.50 25.24
CA SER A 200 4.06 -7.64 26.13
C SER A 200 3.68 -8.96 25.46
N GLY A 201 4.65 -9.87 25.35
CA GLY A 201 4.48 -11.17 24.72
C GLY A 201 4.28 -11.14 23.19
N ALA A 202 4.64 -10.02 22.54
CA ALA A 202 4.62 -9.91 21.09
C ALA A 202 5.93 -10.42 20.49
#